data_fdd7a911c3f5d73b608dab5e0c6ab073
#
_entry.id   fdd7a911c3f5d73b608dab5e0c6ab073
#
_cell.length_a   1.000
_cell.length_b   1.000
_cell.length_c   1.000
_cell.angle_alpha   90.00
_cell.angle_beta   90.00
_cell.angle_gamma   90.00
#
_symmetry.space_group_name_H-M   'P 1'
#
loop_
_entity.id
_entity.type
_entity.pdbx_description
1 polymer ?
#
loop_
_entity_poly.entity_id
_entity_poly.type
_entity_poly.pdbx_seq_one_letter_code
_entity_poly.pdbx_strand_id
1 'polypeptide(L)'
;MREMRLKKREITDPKILRKILESCEVVRIGAMDEEGMFIVPMNYGYDVREEDGTLHVCLYLHGAKEGRKAAAFAADPRVAVEMDYNHEVITGDYTCAYSYAYRSIMGNGTITEVTDPEAKKKGLGKIMAHIAPEAKIAFLPEMGERVAVWRIDIDTFTGKERRRK
;
A
#
# COMPACT_ATOMS: atom_id res chain seq x y z
N MET A 1 2.86 17.16 -7.41
CA MET A 1 3.27 16.68 -6.05
C MET A 1 4.28 17.67 -5.45
N ARG A 2 4.24 17.88 -4.13
CA ARG A 2 5.23 18.75 -3.46
C ARG A 2 6.60 18.06 -3.43
N GLU A 3 7.69 18.81 -3.76
CA GLU A 3 9.07 18.29 -3.69
C GLU A 3 9.44 17.79 -2.29
N MET A 4 10.20 16.67 -2.25
CA MET A 4 10.71 16.13 -0.99
C MET A 4 11.75 17.07 -0.39
N ARG A 5 11.58 17.49 0.85
CA ARG A 5 12.49 18.41 1.57
C ARG A 5 13.94 17.87 1.66
N LEU A 6 14.10 16.56 1.81
CA LEU A 6 15.40 15.91 1.91
C LEU A 6 15.65 15.03 0.68
N LYS A 7 15.92 15.66 -0.48
CA LYS A 7 16.15 14.97 -1.77
C LYS A 7 17.19 13.83 -1.68
N LYS A 8 18.24 13.97 -0.87
CA LYS A 8 19.24 12.91 -0.67
C LYS A 8 18.72 11.60 -0.06
N ARG A 9 17.48 11.59 0.41
CA ARG A 9 16.79 10.40 0.94
C ARG A 9 15.74 9.86 -0.01
N GLU A 10 15.53 10.51 -1.12
CA GLU A 10 14.59 10.07 -2.13
C GLU A 10 15.10 8.78 -2.80
N ILE A 11 14.22 7.82 -2.95
CA ILE A 11 14.47 6.58 -3.67
C ILE A 11 13.94 6.77 -5.09
N THR A 12 14.83 6.80 -6.06
CA THR A 12 14.50 6.90 -7.48
C THR A 12 14.72 5.60 -8.23
N ASP A 13 15.42 4.63 -7.63
CA ASP A 13 15.67 3.31 -8.21
C ASP A 13 14.39 2.46 -8.17
N PRO A 14 13.82 2.08 -9.34
CA PRO A 14 12.63 1.25 -9.41
C PRO A 14 12.79 -0.11 -8.71
N LYS A 15 13.98 -0.67 -8.67
CA LYS A 15 14.24 -1.95 -8.00
C LYS A 15 14.08 -1.84 -6.48
N ILE A 16 14.53 -0.74 -5.90
CA ILE A 16 14.38 -0.49 -4.45
C ILE A 16 12.90 -0.24 -4.13
N LEU A 17 12.19 0.52 -4.96
CA LEU A 17 10.75 0.77 -4.79
C LEU A 17 9.95 -0.54 -4.86
N ARG A 18 10.24 -1.42 -5.84
CA ARG A 18 9.64 -2.76 -5.91
C ARG A 18 9.92 -3.57 -4.64
N LYS A 19 11.15 -3.50 -4.13
CA LYS A 19 11.54 -4.24 -2.91
C LYS A 19 10.76 -3.78 -1.68
N ILE A 20 10.37 -2.50 -1.59
CA ILE A 20 9.49 -2.02 -0.51
C ILE A 20 8.11 -2.66 -0.65
N LEU A 21 7.51 -2.65 -1.85
CA LEU A 21 6.21 -3.27 -2.12
C LEU A 21 6.20 -4.77 -1.82
N GLU A 22 7.30 -5.47 -2.11
CA GLU A 22 7.45 -6.90 -1.82
C GLU A 22 7.62 -7.21 -0.33
N SER A 23 8.30 -6.32 0.40
CA SER A 23 8.72 -6.59 1.78
C SER A 23 7.71 -6.12 2.83
N CYS A 24 6.86 -5.16 2.50
CA CYS A 24 5.79 -4.71 3.38
C CYS A 24 4.58 -5.65 3.26
N GLU A 25 4.00 -6.06 4.38
CA GLU A 25 2.80 -6.91 4.43
C GLU A 25 1.53 -6.10 4.68
N VAL A 26 1.69 -4.86 5.13
CA VAL A 26 0.60 -3.96 5.51
C VAL A 26 0.76 -2.62 4.80
N VAL A 27 -0.31 -2.16 4.18
CA VAL A 27 -0.47 -0.78 3.73
C VAL A 27 -1.41 -0.04 4.69
N ARG A 28 -1.04 1.17 5.08
CA ARG A 28 -1.88 2.08 5.86
C ARG A 28 -2.59 3.01 4.88
N ILE A 29 -3.91 3.00 4.92
CA ILE A 29 -4.76 3.77 4.02
C ILE A 29 -5.42 4.87 4.80
N GLY A 30 -5.09 6.10 4.44
CA GLY A 30 -5.75 7.30 4.95
C GLY A 30 -6.97 7.62 4.10
N ALA A 31 -8.12 7.79 4.76
CA ALA A 31 -9.37 8.18 4.15
C ALA A 31 -10.08 9.21 5.04
N MET A 32 -11.15 9.78 4.53
CA MET A 32 -11.94 10.78 5.24
C MET A 32 -13.44 10.45 5.13
N ASP A 33 -14.17 10.68 6.22
CA ASP A 33 -15.61 10.64 6.27
C ASP A 33 -16.16 11.83 7.09
N GLU A 34 -17.43 11.80 7.45
CA GLU A 34 -18.08 12.87 8.23
C GLU A 34 -17.50 13.02 9.65
N GLU A 35 -16.92 11.94 10.22
CA GLU A 35 -16.27 11.98 11.53
C GLU A 35 -14.82 12.51 11.44
N GLY A 36 -14.29 12.70 10.24
CA GLY A 36 -12.95 13.20 9.97
C GLY A 36 -12.00 12.19 9.33
N MET A 37 -10.72 12.52 9.34
CA MET A 37 -9.68 11.66 8.78
C MET A 37 -9.42 10.44 9.66
N PHE A 38 -9.25 9.28 9.04
CA PHE A 38 -8.87 8.06 9.73
C PHE A 38 -7.87 7.24 8.92
N ILE A 39 -7.20 6.30 9.58
CA ILE A 39 -6.26 5.38 8.96
C ILE A 39 -6.72 3.95 9.22
N VAL A 40 -6.70 3.12 8.17
CA VAL A 40 -6.94 1.68 8.29
C VAL A 40 -5.75 0.88 7.76
N PRO A 41 -5.15 0.01 8.58
CA PRO A 41 -4.13 -0.93 8.12
C PRO A 41 -4.77 -2.13 7.45
N MET A 42 -4.25 -2.53 6.28
CA MET A 42 -4.76 -3.67 5.52
C MET A 42 -3.62 -4.45 4.87
N ASN A 43 -3.76 -5.78 4.82
CA ASN A 43 -2.93 -6.56 3.90
C ASN A 43 -3.33 -6.25 2.47
N TYR A 44 -2.40 -6.44 1.56
CA TYR A 44 -2.61 -6.09 0.16
C TYR A 44 -1.94 -7.07 -0.79
N GLY A 45 -2.43 -7.09 -2.02
CA GLY A 45 -1.72 -7.58 -3.19
C GLY A 45 -1.41 -6.42 -4.11
N TYR A 46 -0.56 -6.62 -5.10
CA TYR A 46 -0.18 -5.55 -6.01
C TYR A 46 0.12 -6.03 -7.42
N ASP A 47 -0.03 -5.12 -8.36
CA ASP A 47 0.54 -5.18 -9.70
C ASP A 47 1.49 -3.99 -9.88
N VAL A 48 2.64 -4.24 -10.49
CA VAL A 48 3.60 -3.19 -10.84
C VAL A 48 3.98 -3.31 -12.30
N ARG A 49 3.81 -2.23 -13.02
CA ARG A 49 4.26 -2.06 -14.39
C ARG A 49 5.29 -0.95 -14.46
N GLU A 50 6.32 -1.14 -15.23
CA GLU A 50 7.34 -0.11 -15.48
C GLU A 50 7.26 0.36 -16.91
N GLU A 51 7.10 1.67 -17.10
CA GLU A 51 7.08 2.34 -18.39
C GLU A 51 8.05 3.53 -18.33
N ASP A 52 9.02 3.56 -19.22
CA ASP A 52 10.03 4.65 -19.31
C ASP A 52 10.69 4.98 -17.96
N GLY A 53 11.04 3.92 -17.18
CA GLY A 53 11.65 4.06 -15.86
C GLY A 53 10.71 4.53 -14.74
N THR A 54 9.42 4.70 -15.05
CA THR A 54 8.38 5.06 -14.08
C THR A 54 7.61 3.82 -13.66
N LEU A 55 7.42 3.64 -12.36
CA LEU A 55 6.57 2.56 -11.83
C LEU A 55 5.12 3.01 -11.75
N HIS A 56 4.25 2.21 -12.34
CA HIS A 56 2.80 2.27 -12.16
C HIS A 56 2.39 1.17 -11.21
N VAL A 57 1.79 1.55 -10.09
CA VAL A 57 1.44 0.63 -9.00
C VAL A 57 -0.07 0.59 -8.84
N CYS A 58 -0.60 -0.61 -8.72
CA CYS A 58 -1.98 -0.87 -8.36
C CYS A 58 -2.00 -1.79 -7.14
N LEU A 59 -2.78 -1.45 -6.12
CA LEU A 59 -2.96 -2.26 -4.92
C LEU A 59 -4.35 -2.91 -4.93
N TYR A 60 -4.42 -4.14 -4.41
CA TYR A 60 -5.67 -4.87 -4.20
C TYR A 60 -5.86 -5.12 -2.71
N LEU A 61 -7.06 -4.88 -2.22
CA LEU A 61 -7.46 -5.00 -0.83
C LEU A 61 -8.73 -5.82 -0.72
N HIS A 62 -8.96 -6.43 0.43
CA HIS A 62 -10.23 -7.09 0.71
C HIS A 62 -10.74 -6.77 2.12
N GLY A 63 -12.03 -6.95 2.32
CA GLY A 63 -12.65 -6.77 3.63
C GLY A 63 -14.14 -7.01 3.61
N ALA A 64 -14.81 -6.67 4.72
CA ALA A 64 -16.27 -6.71 4.78
C ALA A 64 -16.88 -5.65 3.86
N LYS A 65 -18.04 -5.96 3.29
CA LYS A 65 -18.81 -5.04 2.43
C LYS A 65 -19.39 -3.85 3.19
N GLU A 66 -19.49 -3.96 4.50
CA GLU A 66 -20.10 -2.96 5.38
C GLU A 66 -19.09 -2.43 6.38
N GLY A 67 -19.44 -1.31 7.00
CA GLY A 67 -18.63 -0.64 8.00
C GLY A 67 -18.00 0.66 7.51
N ARG A 68 -17.36 1.38 8.43
CA ARG A 68 -16.83 2.74 8.22
C ARG A 68 -15.98 2.86 6.95
N LYS A 69 -15.00 1.96 6.77
CA LYS A 69 -14.09 2.04 5.61
C LYS A 69 -14.82 1.84 4.28
N ALA A 70 -15.76 0.89 4.21
CA ALA A 70 -16.51 0.63 2.98
C ALA A 70 -17.38 1.83 2.60
N ALA A 71 -18.07 2.42 3.58
CA ALA A 71 -18.85 3.63 3.39
C ALA A 71 -18.00 4.83 2.96
N ALA A 72 -16.85 5.04 3.63
CA ALA A 72 -15.94 6.13 3.30
C ALA A 72 -15.35 6.00 1.88
N PHE A 73 -14.90 4.81 1.49
CA PHE A 73 -14.36 4.56 0.16
C PHE A 73 -15.40 4.75 -0.97
N ALA A 74 -16.66 4.46 -0.67
CA ALA A 74 -17.75 4.71 -1.62
C ALA A 74 -18.11 6.20 -1.74
N ALA A 75 -18.00 6.95 -0.63
CA ALA A 75 -18.34 8.38 -0.59
C ALA A 75 -17.22 9.27 -1.17
N ASP A 76 -15.96 8.99 -0.85
CA ASP A 76 -14.79 9.69 -1.40
C ASP A 76 -13.71 8.68 -1.81
N PRO A 77 -13.48 8.51 -3.13
CA PRO A 77 -12.51 7.53 -3.62
C PRO A 77 -11.05 7.97 -3.45
N ARG A 78 -10.78 9.19 -3.01
CA ARG A 78 -9.41 9.68 -2.81
C ARG A 78 -8.82 9.12 -1.53
N VAL A 79 -7.69 8.45 -1.64
CA VAL A 79 -6.98 7.87 -0.50
C VAL A 79 -5.51 8.25 -0.49
N ALA A 80 -4.97 8.32 0.72
CA ALA A 80 -3.53 8.33 0.93
C ALA A 80 -3.06 6.92 1.28
N VAL A 81 -1.85 6.56 0.86
CA VAL A 81 -1.24 5.26 1.19
C VAL A 81 0.14 5.46 1.79
N GLU A 82 0.46 4.62 2.74
CA GLU A 82 1.78 4.55 3.35
C GLU A 82 2.13 3.11 3.66
N MET A 83 3.40 2.75 3.44
CA MET A 83 4.00 1.49 3.88
C MET A 83 5.47 1.70 4.19
N ASP A 84 5.97 0.98 5.19
CA ASP A 84 7.35 1.11 5.63
C ASP A 84 7.90 -0.20 6.21
N TYR A 85 9.20 -0.36 6.11
CA TYR A 85 9.92 -1.53 6.65
C TYR A 85 11.40 -1.21 6.91
N ASN A 86 12.13 -2.22 7.35
CA ASN A 86 13.58 -2.16 7.59
C ASN A 86 13.97 -1.14 8.66
N HIS A 87 13.27 -1.22 9.78
CA HIS A 87 13.45 -0.33 10.91
C HIS A 87 14.64 -0.74 11.77
N GLU A 88 15.58 0.18 12.01
CA GLU A 88 16.73 -0.02 12.86
C GLU A 88 17.14 1.27 13.57
N VAL A 89 17.47 1.17 14.86
CA VAL A 89 18.02 2.31 15.60
C VAL A 89 19.47 2.55 15.14
N ILE A 90 19.76 3.79 14.78
CA ILE A 90 21.13 4.27 14.51
C ILE A 90 21.62 4.94 15.79
N THR A 91 22.56 4.32 16.48
CA THR A 91 23.13 4.84 17.73
C THR A 91 24.09 5.99 17.48
N GLY A 92 24.27 6.84 18.48
CA GLY A 92 25.23 7.96 18.47
C GLY A 92 25.76 8.24 19.88
N ASP A 93 26.81 9.02 19.97
CA ASP A 93 27.52 9.29 21.22
C ASP A 93 26.73 10.19 22.18
N TYR A 94 25.69 10.87 21.68
CA TYR A 94 24.81 11.75 22.46
C TYR A 94 23.39 11.73 21.89
N THR A 95 22.39 12.14 22.66
CA THR A 95 20.98 11.99 22.35
C THR A 95 20.58 12.46 20.93
N CYS A 96 21.03 13.65 20.53
CA CYS A 96 20.69 14.20 19.20
C CYS A 96 21.42 13.52 18.02
N ALA A 97 22.40 12.65 18.30
CA ALA A 97 23.10 11.85 17.30
C ALA A 97 22.36 10.54 16.98
N TYR A 98 21.44 10.11 17.86
CA TYR A 98 20.59 8.95 17.59
C TYR A 98 19.66 9.22 16.40
N SER A 99 19.36 8.19 15.67
CA SER A 99 18.47 8.26 14.53
C SER A 99 17.82 6.91 14.24
N TYR A 100 17.03 6.82 13.16
CA TYR A 100 16.29 5.63 12.78
C TYR A 100 16.45 5.36 11.29
N ALA A 101 16.84 4.13 10.95
CA ALA A 101 16.86 3.64 9.59
C ALA A 101 15.45 3.17 9.19
N TYR A 102 15.08 3.37 7.95
CA TYR A 102 13.81 2.93 7.39
C TYR A 102 13.83 3.00 5.86
N ARG A 103 12.89 2.30 5.25
CA ARG A 103 12.45 2.49 3.87
C ARG A 103 10.95 2.60 3.84
N SER A 104 10.43 3.60 3.14
CA SER A 104 8.99 3.85 3.05
C SER A 104 8.55 4.28 1.67
N ILE A 105 7.28 4.03 1.38
CA ILE A 105 6.53 4.61 0.27
C ILE A 105 5.36 5.40 0.86
N MET A 106 5.15 6.61 0.35
CA MET A 106 3.96 7.42 0.61
C MET A 106 3.38 7.86 -0.72
N GLY A 107 2.08 7.80 -0.85
CA GLY A 107 1.42 8.17 -2.10
C GLY A 107 -0.04 8.52 -1.93
N ASN A 108 -0.64 8.91 -3.04
CA ASN A 108 -2.07 9.13 -3.16
C ASN A 108 -2.60 8.30 -4.32
N GLY A 109 -3.86 7.93 -4.24
CA GLY A 109 -4.49 7.14 -5.28
C GLY A 109 -6.01 7.23 -5.22
N THR A 110 -6.62 6.55 -6.17
CA THR A 110 -8.07 6.43 -6.31
C THR A 110 -8.48 5.00 -6.00
N ILE A 111 -9.33 4.81 -4.98
CA ILE A 111 -9.86 3.51 -4.60
C ILE A 111 -11.19 3.25 -5.30
N THR A 112 -11.37 2.04 -5.82
CA THR A 112 -12.60 1.61 -6.51
C THR A 112 -12.98 0.21 -6.05
N GLU A 113 -14.24 -0.05 -5.80
CA GLU A 113 -14.74 -1.40 -5.54
C GLU A 113 -14.71 -2.23 -6.83
N VAL A 114 -14.17 -3.43 -6.73
CA VAL A 114 -14.11 -4.41 -7.83
C VAL A 114 -15.35 -5.28 -7.76
N THR A 115 -16.31 -5.08 -8.67
CA THR A 115 -17.61 -5.78 -8.67
C THR A 115 -17.65 -6.97 -9.62
N ASP A 116 -16.84 -6.96 -10.71
CA ASP A 116 -16.75 -8.08 -11.64
C ASP A 116 -16.17 -9.33 -10.95
N PRO A 117 -16.84 -10.51 -11.04
CA PRO A 117 -16.42 -11.72 -10.36
C PRO A 117 -14.99 -12.18 -10.70
N GLU A 118 -14.61 -12.12 -11.96
CA GLU A 118 -13.27 -12.56 -12.40
C GLU A 118 -12.19 -11.57 -11.95
N ALA A 119 -12.48 -10.28 -12.01
CA ALA A 119 -11.59 -9.25 -11.48
C ALA A 119 -11.43 -9.36 -9.96
N LYS A 120 -12.50 -9.72 -9.22
CA LYS A 120 -12.43 -10.01 -7.78
C LYS A 120 -11.51 -11.19 -7.48
N LYS A 121 -11.65 -12.30 -8.20
CA LYS A 121 -10.76 -13.47 -8.07
C LYS A 121 -9.32 -13.09 -8.33
N LYS A 122 -9.06 -12.31 -9.38
CA LYS A 122 -7.72 -11.81 -9.70
C LYS A 122 -7.15 -10.99 -8.53
N GLY A 123 -7.90 -10.05 -7.99
CA GLY A 123 -7.48 -9.22 -6.84
C GLY A 123 -7.18 -10.05 -5.60
N LEU A 124 -8.06 -10.99 -5.23
CA LEU A 124 -7.83 -11.92 -4.12
C LEU A 124 -6.60 -12.80 -4.36
N GLY A 125 -6.41 -13.28 -5.59
CA GLY A 125 -5.22 -14.03 -5.97
C GLY A 125 -3.92 -13.25 -5.79
N LYS A 126 -3.92 -11.95 -6.12
CA LYS A 126 -2.77 -11.06 -5.88
C LYS A 126 -2.47 -10.88 -4.39
N ILE A 127 -3.51 -10.74 -3.56
CA ILE A 127 -3.35 -10.65 -2.10
C ILE A 127 -2.73 -11.95 -1.57
N MET A 128 -3.26 -13.11 -1.95
CA MET A 128 -2.74 -14.40 -1.50
C MET A 128 -1.32 -14.65 -1.98
N ALA A 129 -1.00 -14.32 -3.23
CA ALA A 129 0.36 -14.45 -3.76
C ALA A 129 1.38 -13.60 -2.98
N HIS A 130 0.94 -12.49 -2.40
CA HIS A 130 1.81 -11.60 -1.61
C HIS A 130 1.96 -12.06 -0.17
N ILE A 131 0.86 -12.36 0.53
CA ILE A 131 0.87 -12.65 1.98
C ILE A 131 1.01 -14.13 2.32
N ALA A 132 0.64 -15.02 1.43
CA ALA A 132 0.64 -16.47 1.63
C ALA A 132 0.97 -17.22 0.32
N PRO A 133 2.18 -17.02 -0.27
CA PRO A 133 2.52 -17.55 -1.59
C PRO A 133 2.47 -19.08 -1.67
N GLU A 134 2.65 -19.78 -0.55
CA GLU A 134 2.60 -21.25 -0.48
C GLU A 134 1.17 -21.81 -0.28
N ALA A 135 0.17 -20.94 -0.09
CA ALA A 135 -1.21 -21.39 0.13
C ALA A 135 -1.84 -21.88 -1.17
N LYS A 136 -2.59 -23.00 -1.09
CA LYS A 136 -3.44 -23.43 -2.18
C LYS A 136 -4.63 -22.47 -2.28
N ILE A 137 -4.76 -21.80 -3.42
CA ILE A 137 -5.85 -20.87 -3.66
C ILE A 137 -7.09 -21.67 -4.05
N ALA A 138 -8.14 -21.55 -3.25
CA ALA A 138 -9.45 -22.10 -3.55
C ALA A 138 -10.52 -21.02 -3.33
N PHE A 139 -11.23 -20.64 -4.37
CA PHE A 139 -12.34 -19.71 -4.30
C PHE A 139 -13.67 -20.46 -4.27
N LEU A 140 -14.36 -20.36 -3.13
CA LEU A 140 -15.74 -20.87 -3.04
C LEU A 140 -16.70 -19.83 -3.64
N PRO A 141 -17.72 -20.22 -4.41
CA PRO A 141 -18.68 -19.29 -5.03
C PRO A 141 -19.30 -18.31 -4.02
N GLU A 142 -19.59 -18.77 -2.81
CA GLU A 142 -20.19 -17.99 -1.73
C GLU A 142 -19.29 -16.88 -1.16
N MET A 143 -17.97 -17.02 -1.31
CA MET A 143 -17.02 -16.01 -0.83
C MET A 143 -17.09 -14.71 -1.62
N GLY A 144 -17.40 -14.80 -2.93
CA GLY A 144 -17.54 -13.63 -3.78
C GLY A 144 -18.64 -12.66 -3.36
N GLU A 145 -19.69 -13.19 -2.70
CA GLU A 145 -20.82 -12.38 -2.24
C GLU A 145 -20.57 -11.71 -0.88
N ARG A 146 -19.74 -12.31 -0.02
CA ARG A 146 -19.50 -11.85 1.37
C ARG A 146 -18.34 -10.87 1.51
N VAL A 147 -17.42 -10.87 0.56
CA VAL A 147 -16.18 -10.10 0.62
C VAL A 147 -16.21 -8.95 -0.39
N ALA A 148 -15.94 -7.73 0.06
CA ALA A 148 -15.60 -6.64 -0.82
C ALA A 148 -14.12 -6.74 -1.23
N VAL A 149 -13.84 -6.45 -2.49
CA VAL A 149 -12.49 -6.27 -3.00
C VAL A 149 -12.39 -4.86 -3.54
N TRP A 150 -11.33 -4.16 -3.18
CA TRP A 150 -11.02 -2.84 -3.70
C TRP A 150 -9.72 -2.86 -4.47
N ARG A 151 -9.64 -1.98 -5.43
CA ARG A 151 -8.42 -1.65 -6.17
C ARG A 151 -8.07 -0.20 -5.90
N ILE A 152 -6.79 0.07 -5.60
CA ILE A 152 -6.25 1.42 -5.55
C ILE A 152 -5.30 1.59 -6.74
N ASP A 153 -5.63 2.49 -7.64
CA ASP A 153 -4.70 2.97 -8.65
C ASP A 153 -3.90 4.12 -8.04
N ILE A 154 -2.59 3.94 -7.92
CA ILE A 154 -1.71 4.94 -7.32
C ILE A 154 -1.41 6.02 -8.36
N ASP A 155 -1.88 7.23 -8.10
CA ASP A 155 -1.66 8.39 -8.99
C ASP A 155 -0.25 8.96 -8.86
N THR A 156 0.22 9.04 -7.61
CA THR A 156 1.55 9.57 -7.30
C THR A 156 2.10 8.92 -6.04
N PHE A 157 3.40 8.62 -6.02
CA PHE A 157 4.08 8.17 -4.81
C PHE A 157 5.54 8.61 -4.76
N THR A 158 6.11 8.60 -3.57
CA THR A 158 7.53 8.84 -3.31
C THR A 158 8.09 7.76 -2.43
N GLY A 159 9.28 7.28 -2.78
CA GLY A 159 10.08 6.43 -1.92
C GLY A 159 11.07 7.26 -1.10
N LYS A 160 11.30 6.85 0.14
CA LYS A 160 12.24 7.51 1.03
C LYS A 160 13.00 6.50 1.88
N GLU A 161 14.30 6.71 2.04
CA GLU A 161 15.10 5.86 2.91
C GLU A 161 16.06 6.66 3.80
N ARG A 162 16.37 6.07 4.93
CA ARG A 162 17.56 6.36 5.72
C ARG A 162 18.29 5.06 5.99
N ARG A 163 19.54 4.99 5.59
CA ARG A 163 20.41 3.83 5.83
C ARG A 163 21.29 4.07 7.06
N ARG A 164 21.64 3.00 7.74
CA ARG A 164 22.82 2.99 8.62
C ARG A 164 24.05 3.18 7.72
N LYS A 165 24.97 4.06 8.11
CA LYS A 165 26.25 4.21 7.43
C LYS A 165 27.15 3.03 7.71
#